data_4d319e6c9c0d5b713923028f6a6466be
#
_entry.id   4d319e6c9c0d5b713923028f6a6466be
#
_cell.length_a   1.000
_cell.length_b   1.000
_cell.length_c   1.000
_cell.angle_alpha   90.00
_cell.angle_beta   90.00
_cell.angle_gamma   90.00
#
_symmetry.space_group_name_H-M   'P 1'
#
loop_
_entity.id
_entity.type
_entity.pdbx_description
1 polymer ?
#
loop_
_entity_poly.entity_id
_entity_poly.type
_entity_poly.pdbx_seq_one_letter_code
_entity_poly.pdbx_strand_id
1 'polypeptide(L)'
;MACSGRYSTADSFAAFWCIGNLINGLDDSGGAGNAFLTDSVMDFISSGVKANQGMVLYNTTQATQGPVTAVTNTMLTATGVTWDNGDAYQITMITAAERSTIEHYLNIAASDIHAAMAASGACDCTLASWATGLLEKLNIIDAAAYYTCSCGAPSMSDERKASLLDWMSQQLLMIRRGEIELCHGATGSDFPAIGWAEQSLTDFATAQIIVNAGMR
;
A
#
# COMPACT_ATOMS: atom_id res chain seq x y z
N MET A 1 -10.76 4.13 19.28
CA MET A 1 -11.93 4.14 18.37
C MET A 1 -11.46 3.63 17.02
N ALA A 2 -12.10 2.58 16.49
CA ALA A 2 -11.69 1.97 15.21
C ALA A 2 -12.06 2.83 14.00
N CYS A 3 -13.07 3.69 14.10
CA CYS A 3 -13.50 4.60 13.04
C CYS A 3 -12.83 5.97 13.15
N SER A 4 -11.53 6.03 12.95
CA SER A 4 -10.81 7.29 12.92
C SER A 4 -9.64 7.25 11.95
N GLY A 5 -9.54 8.25 11.09
CA GLY A 5 -8.45 8.36 10.12
C GLY A 5 -8.59 7.42 8.92
N ARG A 6 -7.48 7.25 8.23
CA ARG A 6 -7.33 6.36 7.06
C ARG A 6 -6.80 5.01 7.49
N TYR A 7 -7.11 3.98 6.72
CA TYR A 7 -6.58 2.63 6.93
C TYR A 7 -5.32 2.33 6.09
N SER A 8 -5.01 3.20 5.13
CA SER A 8 -3.85 3.07 4.25
C SER A 8 -3.15 4.41 4.01
N THR A 9 -1.96 4.35 3.43
CA THR A 9 -1.15 5.51 3.06
C THR A 9 -1.14 5.70 1.55
N ALA A 10 -0.75 6.88 1.07
CA ALA A 10 -0.54 7.12 -0.35
C ALA A 10 0.53 6.20 -0.94
N ASP A 11 1.53 5.82 -0.15
CA ASP A 11 2.60 4.90 -0.58
C ASP A 11 2.09 3.47 -0.71
N SER A 12 1.29 2.97 0.26
CA SER A 12 0.62 1.66 0.15
C SER A 12 -0.30 1.62 -1.07
N PHE A 13 -1.04 2.70 -1.33
CA PHE A 13 -1.88 2.83 -2.51
C PHE A 13 -1.06 2.76 -3.80
N ALA A 14 0.01 3.56 -3.90
CA ALA A 14 0.88 3.59 -5.07
C ALA A 14 1.56 2.24 -5.32
N ALA A 15 2.03 1.57 -4.27
CA ALA A 15 2.62 0.24 -4.35
C ALA A 15 1.62 -0.82 -4.82
N PHE A 16 0.40 -0.81 -4.29
CA PHE A 16 -0.66 -1.75 -4.67
C PHE A 16 -1.06 -1.64 -6.14
N TRP A 17 -1.15 -0.41 -6.65
CA TRP A 17 -1.57 -0.14 -8.03
C TRP A 17 -0.41 0.01 -9.00
N CYS A 18 0.84 -0.18 -8.56
CA CYS A 18 2.05 0.06 -9.36
C CYS A 18 2.05 1.46 -9.99
N ILE A 19 1.56 2.47 -9.26
CA ILE A 19 1.57 3.85 -9.68
C ILE A 19 2.97 4.42 -9.45
N GLY A 20 3.54 4.98 -10.50
CA GLY A 20 4.96 5.34 -10.51
C GLY A 20 5.86 4.11 -10.66
N ASN A 21 7.05 4.30 -11.16
CA ASN A 21 8.05 3.25 -11.19
C ASN A 21 8.57 3.03 -9.76
N LEU A 22 8.33 1.85 -9.21
CA LEU A 22 8.94 1.46 -7.96
C LEU A 22 10.40 1.10 -8.25
N ILE A 23 11.34 1.85 -7.71
CA ILE A 23 12.76 1.54 -7.79
C ILE A 23 13.15 0.84 -6.50
N ASN A 24 13.85 -0.26 -6.60
CA ASN A 24 14.40 -1.01 -5.47
C ASN A 24 15.80 -1.50 -5.81
N GLY A 25 16.61 -1.73 -4.80
CA GLY A 25 17.98 -2.21 -4.92
C GLY A 25 18.63 -2.40 -3.56
N LEU A 26 19.95 -2.45 -3.56
CA LEU A 26 20.76 -2.59 -2.37
C LEU A 26 21.77 -1.45 -2.27
N ASP A 27 22.00 -0.94 -1.06
CA ASP A 27 23.08 0.01 -0.80
C ASP A 27 24.44 -0.67 -0.96
N ASP A 28 25.35 -0.03 -1.69
CA ASP A 28 26.74 -0.47 -1.87
C ASP A 28 27.77 0.55 -1.36
N SER A 29 27.37 1.43 -0.45
CA SER A 29 28.18 2.53 0.06
C SER A 29 29.45 2.10 0.84
N GLY A 30 29.55 0.81 1.18
CA GLY A 30 30.75 0.24 1.80
C GLY A 30 31.00 0.62 3.27
N GLY A 31 29.99 1.11 3.98
CA GLY A 31 30.09 1.55 5.38
C GLY A 31 28.86 1.26 6.19
N ALA A 32 28.82 1.76 7.41
CA ALA A 32 27.66 1.73 8.29
C ALA A 32 27.31 3.16 8.75
N GLY A 33 26.02 3.44 8.89
CA GLY A 33 25.49 4.72 9.35
C GLY A 33 25.69 5.87 8.36
N ASN A 34 25.82 5.58 7.06
CA ASN A 34 25.99 6.62 6.03
C ASN A 34 24.73 7.49 5.92
N ALA A 35 24.91 8.79 5.72
CA ALA A 35 23.81 9.73 5.50
C ALA A 35 23.24 9.69 4.07
N PHE A 36 23.78 8.87 3.20
CA PHE A 36 23.41 8.74 1.80
C PHE A 36 23.39 7.26 1.38
N LEU A 37 22.46 6.91 0.53
CA LEU A 37 22.40 5.66 -0.22
C LEU A 37 23.34 5.74 -1.41
N THR A 38 24.09 4.70 -1.68
CA THR A 38 24.82 4.51 -2.95
C THR A 38 24.39 3.21 -3.61
N ASP A 39 24.13 3.28 -4.91
CA ASP A 39 23.92 2.09 -5.75
C ASP A 39 24.67 2.34 -7.08
N SER A 40 25.81 1.68 -7.23
CA SER A 40 26.70 1.87 -8.39
C SER A 40 26.13 1.34 -9.70
N VAL A 41 25.11 0.50 -9.63
CA VAL A 41 24.46 -0.12 -10.80
C VAL A 41 23.28 0.75 -11.29
N MET A 42 22.67 1.51 -10.40
CA MET A 42 21.50 2.32 -10.70
C MET A 42 21.89 3.70 -11.24
N ASP A 43 21.13 4.18 -12.23
CA ASP A 43 21.13 5.60 -12.60
C ASP A 43 19.81 6.22 -12.15
N PHE A 44 19.81 6.84 -10.97
CA PHE A 44 18.63 7.42 -10.37
C PHE A 44 18.04 8.58 -11.18
N ILE A 45 18.88 9.40 -11.79
CA ILE A 45 18.43 10.54 -12.60
C ILE A 45 17.71 10.04 -13.84
N SER A 46 18.32 9.12 -14.59
CA SER A 46 17.70 8.53 -15.79
C SER A 46 16.44 7.72 -15.45
N SER A 47 16.39 7.15 -14.24
CA SER A 47 15.20 6.44 -13.74
C SER A 47 14.07 7.38 -13.30
N GLY A 48 14.30 8.70 -13.32
CA GLY A 48 13.29 9.71 -13.04
C GLY A 48 13.18 10.13 -11.58
N VAL A 49 14.13 9.74 -10.72
CA VAL A 49 14.16 10.20 -9.32
C VAL A 49 14.47 11.70 -9.26
N LYS A 50 13.70 12.44 -8.46
CA LYS A 50 13.83 13.89 -8.34
C LYS A 50 13.91 14.30 -6.87
N ALA A 51 14.89 15.13 -6.56
CA ALA A 51 15.02 15.73 -5.23
C ALA A 51 13.92 16.77 -4.97
N ASN A 52 13.45 16.83 -3.72
CA ASN A 52 12.47 17.81 -3.24
C ASN A 52 11.13 17.82 -4.00
N GLN A 53 10.75 16.70 -4.60
CA GLN A 53 9.47 16.52 -5.30
C GLN A 53 8.46 15.65 -4.52
N GLY A 54 8.75 15.37 -3.24
CA GLY A 54 7.89 14.56 -2.37
C GLY A 54 8.07 13.04 -2.53
N MET A 55 9.05 12.61 -3.33
CA MET A 55 9.42 11.19 -3.41
C MET A 55 10.01 10.73 -2.08
N VAL A 56 9.66 9.51 -1.67
CA VAL A 56 10.08 8.94 -0.39
C VAL A 56 11.04 7.78 -0.64
N LEU A 57 12.15 7.81 0.04
CA LEU A 57 13.15 6.75 0.08
C LEU A 57 12.98 5.95 1.38
N TYR A 58 12.79 4.65 1.23
CA TYR A 58 12.64 3.68 2.32
C TYR A 58 13.92 2.87 2.43
N ASN A 59 14.49 2.78 3.62
CA ASN A 59 15.39 1.71 4.00
C ASN A 59 14.53 0.57 4.56
N THR A 60 14.32 -0.48 3.76
CA THR A 60 13.43 -1.59 4.13
C THR A 60 14.08 -2.52 5.14
N THR A 61 15.41 -2.54 5.23
CA THR A 61 16.16 -3.34 6.22
C THR A 61 16.03 -2.74 7.62
N GLN A 62 16.19 -1.40 7.73
CA GLN A 62 16.13 -0.70 9.02
C GLN A 62 14.73 -0.15 9.34
N ALA A 63 13.76 -0.34 8.45
CA ALA A 63 12.39 0.19 8.57
C ALA A 63 12.32 1.72 8.79
N THR A 64 13.22 2.47 8.14
CA THR A 64 13.26 3.94 8.18
C THR A 64 12.90 4.53 6.82
N GLN A 65 12.39 5.76 6.82
CA GLN A 65 12.00 6.43 5.59
C GLN A 65 12.17 7.95 5.69
N GLY A 66 12.36 8.60 4.55
CA GLY A 66 12.41 10.04 4.49
C GLY A 66 12.27 10.59 3.07
N PRO A 67 11.93 11.88 2.93
CA PRO A 67 11.85 12.52 1.62
C PRO A 67 13.24 12.60 0.98
N VAL A 68 13.30 12.36 -0.34
CA VAL A 68 14.52 12.52 -1.13
C VAL A 68 14.88 14.01 -1.23
N THR A 69 16.05 14.38 -0.72
CA THR A 69 16.54 15.77 -0.67
C THR A 69 17.66 16.07 -1.65
N ALA A 70 18.43 15.07 -2.05
CA ALA A 70 19.43 15.18 -3.09
C ALA A 70 19.50 13.92 -3.94
N VAL A 71 19.86 14.07 -5.21
CA VAL A 71 20.02 12.97 -6.17
C VAL A 71 21.20 13.23 -7.08
N THR A 72 21.99 12.19 -7.30
CA THR A 72 22.99 12.08 -8.37
C THR A 72 22.71 10.81 -9.17
N ASN A 73 23.55 10.48 -10.13
CA ASN A 73 23.35 9.25 -10.90
C ASN A 73 23.32 8.00 -10.02
N THR A 74 24.22 7.92 -9.03
CA THR A 74 24.41 6.72 -8.20
C THR A 74 24.16 6.93 -6.72
N MET A 75 23.82 8.15 -6.29
CA MET A 75 23.64 8.46 -4.86
C MET A 75 22.34 9.19 -4.59
N LEU A 76 21.72 8.87 -3.46
CA LEU A 76 20.53 9.55 -2.92
C LEU A 76 20.76 9.96 -1.48
N THR A 77 20.19 11.11 -1.12
CA THR A 77 20.09 11.54 0.27
C THR A 77 18.63 11.71 0.63
N ALA A 78 18.25 11.20 1.79
CA ALA A 78 16.92 11.38 2.37
C ALA A 78 17.02 11.83 3.82
N THR A 79 16.12 12.69 4.25
CA THR A 79 16.12 13.22 5.62
C THR A 79 15.78 12.13 6.63
N GLY A 80 16.66 11.94 7.62
CA GLY A 80 16.40 11.01 8.74
C GLY A 80 16.58 9.53 8.39
N VAL A 81 17.19 9.20 7.26
CA VAL A 81 17.52 7.84 6.85
C VAL A 81 19.03 7.65 6.88
N THR A 82 19.47 6.56 7.47
CA THR A 82 20.88 6.11 7.46
C THR A 82 20.98 4.77 6.76
N TRP A 83 22.19 4.45 6.27
CA TRP A 83 22.43 3.30 5.42
C TRP A 83 23.63 2.51 5.91
N ASP A 84 23.47 1.20 5.93
CA ASP A 84 24.55 0.25 6.11
C ASP A 84 24.74 -0.53 4.79
N ASN A 85 25.97 -0.90 4.50
CA ASN A 85 26.26 -1.64 3.28
C ASN A 85 25.43 -2.92 3.17
N GLY A 86 24.71 -3.05 2.08
CA GLY A 86 23.78 -4.15 1.82
C GLY A 86 22.34 -3.89 2.28
N ASP A 87 22.04 -2.73 2.84
CA ASP A 87 20.66 -2.37 3.16
C ASP A 87 19.80 -2.34 1.90
N ALA A 88 18.64 -2.94 1.97
CA ALA A 88 17.67 -2.90 0.89
C ALA A 88 16.89 -1.58 0.91
N TYR A 89 16.71 -1.00 -0.26
CA TYR A 89 15.96 0.25 -0.40
C TYR A 89 14.78 0.12 -1.38
N GLN A 90 13.84 1.05 -1.22
CA GLN A 90 12.71 1.24 -2.10
C GLN A 90 12.42 2.74 -2.25
N ILE A 91 12.14 3.18 -3.48
CA ILE A 91 11.76 4.56 -3.76
C ILE A 91 10.34 4.59 -4.31
N THR A 92 9.49 5.39 -3.69
CA THR A 92 8.15 5.67 -4.20
C THR A 92 8.19 6.88 -5.11
N MET A 93 7.85 6.69 -6.38
CA MET A 93 7.94 7.69 -7.44
C MET A 93 6.69 8.59 -7.55
N ILE A 94 5.94 8.77 -6.47
CA ILE A 94 4.81 9.69 -6.44
C ILE A 94 5.26 11.07 -5.95
N THR A 95 4.87 12.10 -6.68
CA THR A 95 5.12 13.50 -6.31
C THR A 95 4.27 13.94 -5.11
N ALA A 96 4.63 15.05 -4.47
CA ALA A 96 3.83 15.61 -3.37
C ALA A 96 2.40 15.97 -3.79
N ALA A 97 2.20 16.42 -5.03
CA ALA A 97 0.87 16.74 -5.56
C ALA A 97 0.02 15.47 -5.77
N GLU A 98 0.61 14.42 -6.35
CA GLU A 98 -0.05 13.12 -6.51
C GLU A 98 -0.36 12.50 -5.15
N ARG A 99 0.57 12.57 -4.20
CA ARG A 99 0.36 12.12 -2.82
C ARG A 99 -0.84 12.79 -2.18
N SER A 100 -0.94 14.12 -2.26
CA SER A 100 -2.07 14.89 -1.72
C SER A 100 -3.39 14.47 -2.36
N THR A 101 -3.40 14.24 -3.67
CA THR A 101 -4.58 13.76 -4.41
C THR A 101 -4.99 12.36 -3.97
N ILE A 102 -4.05 11.43 -3.88
CA ILE A 102 -4.30 10.06 -3.40
C ILE A 102 -4.83 10.08 -1.97
N GLU A 103 -4.22 10.88 -1.08
CA GLU A 103 -4.66 11.02 0.31
C GLU A 103 -6.08 11.56 0.44
N HIS A 104 -6.47 12.47 -0.44
CA HIS A 104 -7.86 12.95 -0.49
C HIS A 104 -8.83 11.79 -0.80
N TYR A 105 -8.55 10.98 -1.79
CA TYR A 105 -9.41 9.84 -2.13
C TYR A 105 -9.39 8.73 -1.08
N LEU A 106 -8.25 8.50 -0.44
CA LEU A 106 -8.17 7.58 0.70
C LEU A 106 -9.04 8.04 1.87
N ASN A 107 -9.16 9.34 2.11
CA ASN A 107 -10.07 9.88 3.13
C ASN A 107 -11.54 9.68 2.76
N ILE A 108 -11.90 9.85 1.48
CA ILE A 108 -13.26 9.57 1.01
C ILE A 108 -13.59 8.09 1.22
N ALA A 109 -12.74 7.21 0.72
CA ALA A 109 -12.90 5.76 0.86
C ALA A 109 -12.96 5.31 2.34
N ALA A 110 -12.17 5.92 3.23
CA ALA A 110 -12.25 5.64 4.66
C ALA A 110 -13.62 5.99 5.24
N SER A 111 -14.28 7.04 4.73
CA SER A 111 -15.63 7.41 5.18
C SER A 111 -16.68 6.35 4.84
N ASP A 112 -16.55 5.68 3.69
CA ASP A 112 -17.46 4.60 3.30
C ASP A 112 -17.26 3.36 4.19
N ILE A 113 -16.01 3.04 4.50
CA ILE A 113 -15.66 1.98 5.46
C ILE A 113 -16.19 2.31 6.86
N HIS A 114 -16.01 3.56 7.34
CA HIS A 114 -16.55 4.00 8.63
C HIS A 114 -18.06 3.88 8.68
N ALA A 115 -18.76 4.23 7.60
CA ALA A 115 -20.21 4.08 7.53
C ALA A 115 -20.66 2.61 7.64
N ALA A 116 -19.92 1.69 6.99
CA ALA A 116 -20.20 0.25 7.09
C ALA A 116 -19.92 -0.28 8.50
N MET A 117 -18.80 0.11 9.11
CA MET A 117 -18.42 -0.28 10.47
C MET A 117 -19.36 0.29 11.54
N ALA A 118 -19.78 1.54 11.37
CA ALA A 118 -20.75 2.17 12.30
C ALA A 118 -22.10 1.41 12.29
N ALA A 119 -22.53 0.98 11.12
CA ALA A 119 -23.78 0.20 10.97
C ALA A 119 -23.72 -1.16 11.68
N SER A 120 -22.53 -1.78 11.77
CA SER A 120 -22.33 -3.07 12.48
C SER A 120 -21.91 -2.90 13.95
N GLY A 121 -21.71 -1.66 14.44
CA GLY A 121 -21.19 -1.39 15.80
C GLY A 121 -19.67 -1.59 15.95
N ALA A 122 -18.95 -1.86 14.88
CA ALA A 122 -17.51 -2.14 14.92
C ALA A 122 -16.63 -0.89 15.18
N CYS A 123 -17.21 0.32 15.19
CA CYS A 123 -16.47 1.55 15.48
C CYS A 123 -15.99 1.66 16.94
N ASP A 124 -16.67 1.02 17.86
CA ASP A 124 -16.42 1.16 19.30
C ASP A 124 -15.57 0.01 19.87
N CYS A 125 -15.13 -0.91 19.05
CA CYS A 125 -14.33 -2.05 19.47
C CYS A 125 -12.83 -1.91 19.16
N THR A 126 -12.03 -2.82 19.73
CA THR A 126 -10.64 -3.05 19.32
C THR A 126 -10.64 -3.99 18.14
N LEU A 127 -10.06 -3.57 17.01
CA LEU A 127 -9.98 -4.39 15.80
C LEU A 127 -9.11 -5.63 16.02
N ALA A 128 -9.51 -6.74 15.46
CA ALA A 128 -8.66 -7.91 15.36
C ALA A 128 -7.45 -7.62 14.45
N SER A 129 -6.32 -8.27 14.68
CA SER A 129 -5.08 -8.01 13.92
C SER A 129 -5.22 -8.22 12.42
N TRP A 130 -5.99 -9.22 11.99
CA TRP A 130 -6.28 -9.49 10.59
C TRP A 130 -7.20 -8.45 9.94
N ALA A 131 -8.07 -7.80 10.74
CA ALA A 131 -9.03 -6.80 10.24
C ALA A 131 -8.34 -5.57 9.67
N THR A 132 -7.18 -5.19 10.23
CA THR A 132 -6.39 -4.05 9.72
C THR A 132 -5.97 -4.24 8.28
N GLY A 133 -5.51 -5.42 7.90
CA GLY A 133 -5.13 -5.74 6.51
C GLY A 133 -6.32 -5.76 5.55
N LEU A 134 -7.48 -6.22 5.99
CA LEU A 134 -8.71 -6.16 5.20
C LEU A 134 -9.14 -4.70 4.97
N LEU A 135 -9.17 -3.89 6.03
CA LEU A 135 -9.56 -2.48 5.95
C LEU A 135 -8.59 -1.67 5.11
N GLU A 136 -7.28 -1.97 5.17
CA GLU A 136 -6.28 -1.36 4.29
C GLU A 136 -6.57 -1.66 2.82
N LYS A 137 -6.82 -2.94 2.47
CA LYS A 137 -7.16 -3.33 1.10
C LYS A 137 -8.45 -2.66 0.62
N LEU A 138 -9.48 -2.63 1.43
CA LEU A 138 -10.74 -1.97 1.09
C LEU A 138 -10.53 -0.49 0.84
N ASN A 139 -9.78 0.20 1.70
CA ASN A 139 -9.47 1.61 1.55
C ASN A 139 -8.71 1.91 0.26
N ILE A 140 -7.73 1.07 -0.11
CA ILE A 140 -6.95 1.21 -1.35
C ILE A 140 -7.83 0.97 -2.59
N ILE A 141 -8.67 -0.07 -2.59
CA ILE A 141 -9.49 -0.42 -3.76
C ILE A 141 -10.59 0.62 -3.97
N ASP A 142 -11.25 1.06 -2.92
CA ASP A 142 -12.30 2.07 -2.98
C ASP A 142 -11.75 3.43 -3.43
N ALA A 143 -10.62 3.87 -2.85
CA ALA A 143 -9.95 5.10 -3.30
C ALA A 143 -9.59 5.07 -4.78
N ALA A 144 -9.25 3.91 -5.35
CA ALA A 144 -8.96 3.77 -6.77
C ALA A 144 -10.16 4.05 -7.66
N ALA A 145 -11.37 3.78 -7.20
CA ALA A 145 -12.59 4.11 -7.94
C ALA A 145 -12.71 5.62 -8.18
N TYR A 146 -12.32 6.42 -7.19
CA TYR A 146 -12.31 7.88 -7.27
C TYR A 146 -11.10 8.42 -8.03
N TYR A 147 -9.92 7.81 -7.83
CA TYR A 147 -8.66 8.26 -8.44
C TYR A 147 -8.66 8.15 -9.97
N THR A 148 -9.28 7.13 -10.53
CA THR A 148 -9.27 6.87 -11.99
C THR A 148 -9.93 7.95 -12.84
N CYS A 149 -10.66 8.86 -12.22
CA CYS A 149 -11.33 9.95 -12.95
C CYS A 149 -10.43 11.15 -13.21
N SER A 150 -9.25 11.27 -12.60
CA SER A 150 -8.48 12.52 -12.63
C SER A 150 -7.08 12.45 -13.22
N CYS A 151 -6.34 11.35 -13.13
CA CYS A 151 -4.92 11.35 -13.48
C CYS A 151 -4.43 9.96 -13.93
N GLY A 152 -4.64 9.57 -15.17
CA GLY A 152 -3.95 8.41 -15.75
C GLY A 152 -4.01 7.15 -14.87
N ALA A 153 -5.14 6.48 -14.92
CA ALA A 153 -5.36 5.24 -14.17
C ALA A 153 -4.23 4.23 -14.39
N PRO A 154 -3.91 3.42 -13.36
CA PRO A 154 -3.05 2.26 -13.56
C PRO A 154 -3.62 1.43 -14.72
N SER A 155 -2.73 0.86 -15.52
CA SER A 155 -3.04 0.07 -16.73
C SER A 155 -3.71 -1.27 -16.39
N MET A 156 -4.81 -1.20 -15.64
CA MET A 156 -5.60 -2.37 -15.29
C MET A 156 -6.74 -2.51 -16.29
N SER A 157 -7.02 -3.75 -16.74
CA SER A 157 -8.18 -4.00 -17.58
C SER A 157 -9.47 -3.59 -16.84
N ASP A 158 -10.43 -3.03 -17.56
CA ASP A 158 -11.72 -2.62 -17.01
C ASP A 158 -12.45 -3.78 -16.31
N GLU A 159 -12.28 -5.01 -16.81
CA GLU A 159 -12.84 -6.22 -16.20
C GLU A 159 -12.27 -6.50 -14.81
N ARG A 160 -10.93 -6.38 -14.64
CA ARG A 160 -10.29 -6.59 -13.36
C ARG A 160 -10.69 -5.50 -12.36
N LYS A 161 -10.79 -4.28 -12.83
CA LYS A 161 -11.26 -3.15 -12.01
C LYS A 161 -12.70 -3.38 -11.54
N ALA A 162 -13.61 -3.77 -12.44
CA ALA A 162 -14.99 -4.09 -12.12
C ALA A 162 -15.08 -5.23 -11.08
N SER A 163 -14.29 -6.29 -11.27
CA SER A 163 -14.22 -7.42 -10.32
C SER A 163 -13.75 -7.00 -8.92
N LEU A 164 -12.74 -6.13 -8.82
CA LEU A 164 -12.27 -5.63 -7.52
C LEU A 164 -13.29 -4.72 -6.84
N LEU A 165 -13.98 -3.87 -7.58
CA LEU A 165 -15.04 -3.01 -7.04
C LEU A 165 -16.26 -3.82 -6.59
N ASP A 166 -16.62 -4.87 -7.33
CA ASP A 166 -17.68 -5.78 -6.92
C ASP A 166 -17.30 -6.52 -5.63
N TRP A 167 -16.09 -7.09 -5.57
CA TRP A 167 -15.57 -7.73 -4.36
C TRP A 167 -15.59 -6.76 -3.16
N MET A 168 -15.09 -5.54 -3.33
CA MET A 168 -15.10 -4.51 -2.29
C MET A 168 -16.52 -4.21 -1.80
N SER A 169 -17.46 -4.02 -2.73
CA SER A 169 -18.85 -3.73 -2.40
C SER A 169 -19.48 -4.85 -1.58
N GLN A 170 -19.18 -6.11 -1.92
CA GLN A 170 -19.61 -7.26 -1.17
C GLN A 170 -19.02 -7.29 0.24
N GLN A 171 -17.70 -7.01 0.39
CA GLN A 171 -17.06 -6.97 1.71
C GLN A 171 -17.66 -5.88 2.59
N LEU A 172 -17.86 -4.66 2.06
CA LEU A 172 -18.50 -3.58 2.82
C LEU A 172 -19.92 -3.94 3.24
N LEU A 173 -20.67 -4.62 2.38
CA LEU A 173 -22.01 -5.09 2.71
C LEU A 173 -21.98 -6.14 3.84
N MET A 174 -21.05 -7.09 3.79
CA MET A 174 -20.87 -8.11 4.83
C MET A 174 -20.44 -7.48 6.17
N ILE A 175 -19.53 -6.48 6.16
CA ILE A 175 -19.18 -5.71 7.34
C ILE A 175 -20.41 -5.00 7.90
N ARG A 176 -21.18 -4.32 7.05
CA ARG A 176 -22.38 -3.57 7.45
C ARG A 176 -23.44 -4.46 8.08
N ARG A 177 -23.55 -5.72 7.63
CA ARG A 177 -24.49 -6.72 8.18
C ARG A 177 -23.97 -7.43 9.43
N GLY A 178 -22.71 -7.18 9.81
CA GLY A 178 -22.07 -7.91 10.91
C GLY A 178 -21.73 -9.36 10.57
N GLU A 179 -21.72 -9.73 9.29
CA GLU A 179 -21.31 -11.06 8.83
C GLU A 179 -19.79 -11.25 8.90
N ILE A 180 -19.03 -10.14 8.87
CA ILE A 180 -17.59 -10.10 9.12
C ILE A 180 -17.39 -9.46 10.48
N GLU A 181 -16.92 -10.23 11.45
CA GLU A 181 -16.63 -9.73 12.79
C GLU A 181 -15.23 -9.10 12.85
N LEU A 182 -15.15 -7.78 12.76
CA LEU A 182 -13.88 -7.04 12.77
C LEU A 182 -13.28 -6.87 14.17
N CYS A 183 -14.10 -7.07 15.21
CA CYS A 183 -13.71 -6.83 16.60
C CYS A 183 -12.96 -8.02 17.18
N HIS A 184 -12.03 -7.75 18.09
CA HIS A 184 -11.47 -8.81 18.92
C HIS A 184 -12.56 -9.30 19.87
N GLY A 185 -13.05 -10.52 19.66
CA GLY A 185 -13.97 -11.18 20.59
C GLY A 185 -13.32 -11.31 21.97
N ALA A 186 -14.05 -10.98 23.00
CA ALA A 186 -13.60 -11.10 24.39
C ALA A 186 -13.39 -12.57 24.83
N THR A 187 -13.74 -13.54 23.96
CA THR A 187 -13.58 -14.97 24.23
C THR A 187 -13.16 -15.67 22.96
N GLY A 188 -12.00 -16.31 23.05
CA GLY A 188 -11.31 -16.95 21.95
C GLY A 188 -12.07 -18.03 21.20
N SER A 189 -11.48 -18.37 20.09
CA SER A 189 -11.43 -19.70 19.44
C SER A 189 -12.53 -20.14 18.46
N ASP A 190 -13.59 -19.43 18.21
CA ASP A 190 -14.57 -19.89 17.22
C ASP A 190 -14.71 -18.94 16.01
N PHE A 191 -13.58 -18.60 15.38
CA PHE A 191 -13.66 -18.22 13.99
C PHE A 191 -13.75 -19.49 13.16
N PRO A 192 -14.81 -19.67 12.33
CA PRO A 192 -14.66 -20.61 11.25
C PRO A 192 -13.41 -20.19 10.50
N ALA A 193 -12.45 -21.09 10.39
CA ALA A 193 -11.25 -20.90 9.61
C ALA A 193 -11.67 -20.69 8.15
N ILE A 194 -12.11 -19.47 7.84
CA ILE A 194 -12.20 -19.03 6.46
C ILE A 194 -10.73 -18.94 6.06
N GLY A 195 -10.28 -19.89 5.25
CA GLY A 195 -8.88 -20.08 4.86
C GLY A 195 -8.29 -18.95 4.02
N TRP A 196 -8.51 -17.71 4.44
CA TRP A 196 -8.06 -16.47 3.81
C TRP A 196 -7.01 -15.73 4.66
N ALA A 197 -6.68 -16.29 5.84
CA ALA A 197 -5.86 -15.60 6.84
C ALA A 197 -4.38 -15.43 6.46
N GLU A 198 -3.89 -16.02 5.37
CA GLU A 198 -2.47 -15.95 4.99
C GLU A 198 -2.23 -15.87 3.47
N GLN A 199 -3.14 -15.33 2.69
CA GLN A 199 -2.76 -15.00 1.33
C GLN A 199 -1.98 -13.69 1.32
N SER A 200 -0.67 -13.81 1.40
CA SER A 200 0.26 -12.72 1.15
C SER A 200 0.06 -12.21 -0.28
N LEU A 201 0.45 -10.96 -0.54
CA LEU A 201 0.41 -10.35 -1.89
C LEU A 201 1.08 -11.21 -2.98
N THR A 202 1.94 -12.16 -2.60
CA THR A 202 2.59 -13.14 -3.47
C THR A 202 1.62 -14.18 -4.05
N ASP A 203 0.51 -14.50 -3.37
CA ASP A 203 -0.44 -15.50 -3.86
C ASP A 203 -1.34 -15.00 -4.98
N PHE A 204 -1.54 -13.68 -5.08
CA PHE A 204 -2.24 -13.10 -6.24
C PHE A 204 -1.47 -13.27 -7.55
N ALA A 205 -0.14 -13.24 -7.51
CA ALA A 205 0.69 -13.50 -8.68
C ALA A 205 0.63 -14.99 -9.12
N THR A 206 0.49 -15.91 -8.15
CA THR A 206 0.45 -17.35 -8.40
C THR A 206 -0.94 -17.79 -8.92
N ALA A 207 -2.02 -17.19 -8.44
CA ALA A 207 -3.37 -17.46 -8.93
C ALA A 207 -3.56 -17.06 -10.42
N GLN A 208 -2.86 -16.04 -10.88
CA GLN A 208 -2.87 -15.63 -12.30
C GLN A 208 -2.21 -16.64 -13.23
N ILE A 209 -1.24 -17.42 -12.73
CA ILE A 209 -0.56 -18.46 -13.52
C ILE A 209 -1.48 -19.67 -13.75
N ILE A 210 -2.32 -20.00 -12.77
CA ILE A 210 -3.21 -21.17 -12.86
C ILE A 210 -4.38 -20.91 -13.81
N VAL A 211 -4.93 -19.69 -13.85
CA VAL A 211 -6.04 -19.37 -14.78
C VAL A 211 -5.58 -19.37 -16.24
N ASN A 212 -4.34 -18.98 -16.54
CA ASN A 212 -3.80 -18.99 -17.89
C ASN A 212 -3.34 -20.37 -18.39
N ALA A 213 -3.13 -21.33 -17.48
CA ALA A 213 -2.75 -22.70 -17.85
C ALA A 213 -3.93 -23.62 -18.16
N GLY A 214 -5.16 -23.20 -17.81
CA GLY A 214 -6.38 -23.99 -18.01
C GLY A 214 -7.14 -23.72 -19.31
N MET A 215 -6.68 -22.80 -20.16
CA MET A 215 -7.26 -22.53 -21.48
C MET A 215 -6.28 -22.88 -22.60
N ARG A 216 -6.08 -24.17 -22.83
CA ARG A 216 -5.56 -24.72 -24.09
C ARG A 216 -6.32 -26.00 -24.40
#